data_21f74f1a32313e10458d82b86d6943c1
#
_entry.id   21f74f1a32313e10458d82b86d6943c1
#
_cell.length_a   1.000
_cell.length_b   1.000
_cell.length_c   1.000
_cell.angle_alpha   90.00
_cell.angle_beta   90.00
_cell.angle_gamma   90.00
#
_symmetry.space_group_name_H-M   'P 1'
#
loop_
_entity.id
_entity.type
_entity.pdbx_description
1 polymer ?
#
loop_
_entity_poly.entity_id
_entity_poly.type
_entity_poly.pdbx_seq_one_letter_code
_entity_poly.pdbx_strand_id
1 'polypeptide(L)'
;MAKKPFIPIPPMAELPPAEEIDVREVLDKYLAGEIDLICVLGPTASGKTRYAVRLARQINALLEGHATAGAEIISADSRQVYRGMDIGTGKDLSEYEEIPYHLMDIVEAGAKYNIFEYQRDFEKAYADIRSRGGIPILCGGSGLYIEAATCGYSLPEVPADPALRAELEKETDEALIKRLSELKPLHNTTDYDTRKRLIRALEIAIYESDHPVSRTSSLPKNTYYIGTLVSRDERNARIDRRLDARIEEGMLQEIQGLLDGTNPGLAPEHKPIPAEDLIYYGLEYKFVTLHLLGQLSLEEMRSQLATAIHQFAKRQM
;
A
#
# COMPACT_ATOMS: atom_id res chain seq x y z
N MET A 1 23.63 -18.65 15.67
CA MET A 1 22.60 -17.63 15.41
C MET A 1 21.83 -17.37 16.70
N ALA A 2 22.05 -16.24 17.36
CA ALA A 2 21.31 -15.87 18.56
C ALA A 2 19.89 -15.50 18.15
N LYS A 3 18.88 -16.14 18.76
CA LYS A 3 17.47 -15.76 18.57
C LYS A 3 17.31 -14.31 19.05
N LYS A 4 16.81 -13.41 18.17
CA LYS A 4 16.42 -12.05 18.56
C LYS A 4 15.50 -12.14 19.78
N PRO A 5 15.66 -11.26 20.79
CA PRO A 5 14.74 -11.23 21.91
C PRO A 5 13.32 -10.96 21.40
N PHE A 6 12.38 -11.80 21.80
CA PHE A 6 10.96 -11.60 21.54
C PHE A 6 10.53 -10.36 22.35
N ILE A 7 10.28 -9.26 21.64
CA ILE A 7 9.63 -8.09 22.25
C ILE A 7 8.12 -8.42 22.22
N PRO A 8 7.50 -8.66 23.38
CA PRO A 8 6.07 -8.90 23.42
C PRO A 8 5.36 -7.65 22.89
N ILE A 9 4.58 -7.82 21.83
CA ILE A 9 3.65 -6.77 21.37
C ILE A 9 2.68 -6.59 22.55
N PRO A 10 2.53 -5.37 23.10
CA PRO A 10 1.59 -5.15 24.18
C PRO A 10 0.20 -5.66 23.77
N PRO A 11 -0.59 -6.21 24.71
CA PRO A 11 -1.97 -6.58 24.40
C PRO A 11 -2.62 -5.36 23.77
N MET A 12 -3.34 -5.57 22.66
CA MET A 12 -4.08 -4.47 22.03
C MET A 12 -4.95 -3.84 23.12
N ALA A 13 -4.72 -2.56 23.38
CA ALA A 13 -5.63 -1.78 24.19
C ALA A 13 -7.07 -1.98 23.66
N GLU A 14 -8.04 -1.91 24.53
CA GLU A 14 -9.45 -1.87 24.10
C GLU A 14 -9.57 -0.84 22.98
N LEU A 15 -10.37 -1.18 21.95
CA LEU A 15 -10.60 -0.21 20.88
C LEU A 15 -11.11 1.08 21.48
N PRO A 16 -10.63 2.24 21.06
CA PRO A 16 -11.20 3.51 21.48
C PRO A 16 -12.69 3.55 21.12
N PRO A 17 -13.50 4.30 21.85
CA PRO A 17 -14.89 4.50 21.48
C PRO A 17 -14.97 5.05 20.06
N ALA A 18 -15.96 4.59 19.29
CA ALA A 18 -16.18 5.12 17.94
C ALA A 18 -16.60 6.60 18.06
N GLU A 19 -15.95 7.44 17.27
CA GLU A 19 -16.32 8.85 17.12
C GLU A 19 -17.22 9.02 15.91
N GLU A 20 -18.24 9.85 16.02
CA GLU A 20 -19.04 10.29 14.89
C GLU A 20 -18.31 11.44 14.19
N ILE A 21 -18.02 11.25 12.89
CA ILE A 21 -17.35 12.28 12.09
C ILE A 21 -18.41 13.20 11.50
N ASP A 22 -18.38 14.48 11.88
CA ASP A 22 -19.16 15.51 11.20
C ASP A 22 -18.53 15.84 9.84
N VAL A 23 -19.12 15.32 8.78
CA VAL A 23 -18.63 15.48 7.40
C VAL A 23 -18.66 16.95 6.97
N ARG A 24 -19.61 17.74 7.46
CA ARG A 24 -19.68 19.18 7.17
C ARG A 24 -18.49 19.91 7.78
N GLU A 25 -18.17 19.63 9.05
CA GLU A 25 -17.00 20.22 9.70
C GLU A 25 -15.70 19.89 8.97
N VAL A 26 -15.53 18.62 8.52
CA VAL A 26 -14.35 18.20 7.74
C VAL A 26 -14.28 18.96 6.41
N LEU A 27 -15.41 19.10 5.72
CA LEU A 27 -15.50 19.84 4.46
C LEU A 27 -15.17 21.33 4.67
N ASP A 28 -15.73 21.95 5.71
CA ASP A 28 -15.47 23.36 6.02
C ASP A 28 -13.98 23.61 6.30
N LYS A 29 -13.31 22.73 7.05
CA LYS A 29 -11.85 22.77 7.26
C LYS A 29 -11.07 22.66 5.95
N TYR A 30 -11.51 21.79 5.03
CA TYR A 30 -10.87 21.65 3.73
C TYR A 30 -11.04 22.93 2.88
N LEU A 31 -12.24 23.47 2.82
CA LEU A 31 -12.54 24.70 2.07
C LEU A 31 -11.83 25.94 2.67
N ALA A 32 -11.65 25.96 3.98
CA ALA A 32 -10.86 27.01 4.67
C ALA A 32 -9.34 26.86 4.47
N GLY A 33 -8.86 25.74 3.88
CA GLY A 33 -7.44 25.46 3.71
C GLY A 33 -6.73 25.04 4.99
N GLU A 34 -7.45 24.68 6.04
CA GLU A 34 -6.90 24.15 7.28
C GLU A 34 -6.37 22.74 7.10
N ILE A 35 -7.02 21.97 6.23
CA ILE A 35 -6.57 20.65 5.77
C ILE A 35 -6.54 20.63 4.24
N ASP A 36 -5.68 19.79 3.68
CA ASP A 36 -5.50 19.67 2.23
C ASP A 36 -5.59 18.23 1.71
N LEU A 37 -5.74 17.26 2.62
CA LEU A 37 -5.99 15.86 2.32
C LEU A 37 -6.86 15.23 3.42
N ILE A 38 -7.79 14.35 3.03
CA ILE A 38 -8.49 13.46 3.96
C ILE A 38 -7.90 12.05 3.77
N CYS A 39 -7.52 11.38 4.86
CA CYS A 39 -6.92 10.05 4.82
C CYS A 39 -7.77 9.04 5.59
N VAL A 40 -8.36 8.07 4.89
CA VAL A 40 -9.10 6.95 5.48
C VAL A 40 -8.18 5.74 5.54
N LEU A 41 -7.79 5.34 6.73
CA LEU A 41 -6.85 4.25 6.96
C LEU A 41 -7.38 3.19 7.94
N GLY A 42 -6.75 2.03 7.92
CA GLY A 42 -7.09 0.92 8.82
C GLY A 42 -6.65 -0.43 8.26
N PRO A 43 -6.74 -1.50 9.04
CA PRO A 43 -6.32 -2.83 8.62
C PRO A 43 -7.20 -3.40 7.51
N THR A 44 -6.74 -4.48 6.88
CA THR A 44 -7.58 -5.23 5.94
C THR A 44 -8.88 -5.68 6.62
N ALA A 45 -9.96 -5.76 5.87
CA ALA A 45 -11.32 -6.10 6.33
C ALA A 45 -11.95 -5.14 7.38
N SER A 46 -11.40 -3.93 7.58
CA SER A 46 -12.01 -2.91 8.46
C SER A 46 -13.16 -2.12 7.81
N GLY A 47 -13.36 -2.23 6.50
CA GLY A 47 -14.40 -1.51 5.75
C GLY A 47 -13.98 -0.13 5.24
N LYS A 48 -12.68 0.14 5.12
CA LYS A 48 -12.11 1.41 4.64
C LYS A 48 -12.73 1.92 3.34
N THR A 49 -12.74 1.09 2.31
CA THR A 49 -13.22 1.47 0.96
C THR A 49 -14.66 1.93 1.02
N ARG A 50 -15.53 1.11 1.59
CA ARG A 50 -16.95 1.47 1.77
C ARG A 50 -17.15 2.75 2.57
N TYR A 51 -16.31 2.97 3.60
CA TYR A 51 -16.36 4.22 4.37
C TYR A 51 -15.91 5.41 3.51
N ALA A 52 -14.80 5.29 2.78
CA ALA A 52 -14.28 6.36 1.93
C ALA A 52 -15.26 6.75 0.82
N VAL A 53 -15.88 5.77 0.17
CA VAL A 53 -16.92 6.01 -0.86
C VAL A 53 -18.14 6.73 -0.27
N ARG A 54 -18.63 6.26 0.90
CA ARG A 54 -19.73 6.94 1.60
C ARG A 54 -19.37 8.37 1.98
N LEU A 55 -18.15 8.59 2.48
CA LEU A 55 -17.64 9.93 2.81
C LEU A 55 -17.60 10.83 1.57
N ALA A 56 -17.07 10.32 0.46
CA ALA A 56 -17.01 11.05 -0.81
C ALA A 56 -18.42 11.47 -1.29
N ARG A 57 -19.40 10.56 -1.22
CA ARG A 57 -20.80 10.86 -1.55
C ARG A 57 -21.41 11.92 -0.65
N GLN A 58 -21.17 11.84 0.65
CA GLN A 58 -21.67 12.86 1.59
C GLN A 58 -21.06 14.24 1.31
N ILE A 59 -19.75 14.28 1.01
CA ILE A 59 -19.07 15.51 0.60
C ILE A 59 -19.70 16.04 -0.71
N ASN A 60 -19.88 15.20 -1.72
CA ASN A 60 -20.47 15.59 -3.01
C ASN A 60 -21.89 16.14 -2.85
N ALA A 61 -22.70 15.52 -2.00
CA ALA A 61 -24.04 16.02 -1.70
C ALA A 61 -24.03 17.40 -1.00
N LEU A 62 -23.02 17.67 -0.15
CA LEU A 62 -22.85 18.98 0.48
C LEU A 62 -22.35 20.04 -0.51
N LEU A 63 -21.69 19.63 -1.59
CA LEU A 63 -21.14 20.50 -2.64
C LEU A 63 -22.16 20.75 -3.80
N GLU A 64 -23.36 20.18 -3.75
CA GLU A 64 -24.37 20.42 -4.78
C GLU A 64 -24.61 21.92 -4.99
N GLY A 65 -24.47 22.37 -6.24
CA GLY A 65 -24.56 23.79 -6.61
C GLY A 65 -23.24 24.58 -6.46
N HIS A 66 -22.17 23.99 -5.99
CA HIS A 66 -20.82 24.57 -5.98
C HIS A 66 -20.06 24.20 -7.26
N ALA A 67 -19.21 25.09 -7.76
CA ALA A 67 -18.34 24.83 -8.92
C ALA A 67 -17.08 24.02 -8.52
N THR A 68 -17.27 22.84 -7.94
CA THR A 68 -16.18 21.94 -7.54
C THR A 68 -16.28 20.61 -8.29
N ALA A 69 -15.13 19.96 -8.50
CA ALA A 69 -15.08 18.66 -9.18
C ALA A 69 -15.51 17.47 -8.29
N GLY A 70 -15.89 17.73 -7.03
CA GLY A 70 -16.27 16.69 -6.06
C GLY A 70 -15.09 15.97 -5.40
N ALA A 71 -15.40 14.94 -4.63
CA ALA A 71 -14.41 14.13 -3.93
C ALA A 71 -13.98 12.93 -4.79
N GLU A 72 -12.68 12.65 -4.82
CA GLU A 72 -12.08 11.55 -5.56
C GLU A 72 -11.14 10.75 -4.65
N ILE A 73 -11.07 9.42 -4.84
CA ILE A 73 -10.29 8.53 -3.99
C ILE A 73 -8.95 8.21 -4.64
N ILE A 74 -7.87 8.34 -3.86
CA ILE A 74 -6.53 7.86 -4.25
C ILE A 74 -6.23 6.60 -3.43
N SER A 75 -5.95 5.47 -4.09
CA SER A 75 -5.63 4.22 -3.41
C SER A 75 -4.24 4.26 -2.77
N ALA A 76 -4.17 3.83 -1.50
CA ALA A 76 -2.92 3.54 -0.79
C ALA A 76 -2.80 2.04 -0.49
N ASP A 77 -3.07 1.21 -1.50
CA ASP A 77 -2.87 -0.23 -1.45
C ASP A 77 -1.78 -0.66 -2.43
N SER A 78 -0.71 -1.26 -1.92
CA SER A 78 0.47 -1.63 -2.71
C SER A 78 0.23 -2.82 -3.66
N ARG A 79 -0.95 -3.44 -3.62
CA ARG A 79 -1.30 -4.56 -4.50
C ARG A 79 -2.33 -4.17 -5.56
N GLN A 80 -3.19 -3.21 -5.28
CA GLN A 80 -4.22 -2.75 -6.21
C GLN A 80 -3.68 -1.93 -7.41
N VAL A 81 -2.41 -1.58 -7.40
CA VAL A 81 -1.75 -0.89 -8.52
C VAL A 81 -1.61 -1.74 -9.77
N TYR A 82 -1.64 -3.07 -9.64
CA TYR A 82 -1.36 -4.01 -10.73
C TYR A 82 -2.60 -4.39 -11.50
N ARG A 83 -2.56 -4.29 -12.84
CA ARG A 83 -3.62 -4.73 -13.76
C ARG A 83 -3.78 -6.24 -13.74
N GLY A 84 -5.02 -6.71 -13.83
CA GLY A 84 -5.33 -8.14 -13.85
C GLY A 84 -5.13 -8.87 -12.53
N MET A 85 -4.84 -8.13 -11.45
CA MET A 85 -4.75 -8.64 -10.08
C MET A 85 -5.94 -8.10 -9.28
N ASP A 86 -7.15 -8.58 -9.56
CA ASP A 86 -8.41 -7.97 -9.11
C ASP A 86 -9.00 -8.73 -7.92
N ILE A 87 -9.31 -10.01 -8.09
CA ILE A 87 -9.93 -10.84 -7.05
C ILE A 87 -8.95 -11.06 -5.89
N GLY A 88 -7.71 -11.46 -6.18
CA GLY A 88 -6.69 -11.72 -5.16
C GLY A 88 -6.35 -10.48 -4.33
N THR A 89 -6.33 -9.29 -4.91
CA THR A 89 -6.07 -8.04 -4.17
C THR A 89 -7.32 -7.44 -3.55
N GLY A 90 -8.52 -7.89 -3.98
CA GLY A 90 -9.79 -7.34 -3.58
C GLY A 90 -9.95 -5.90 -3.94
N LYS A 91 -9.77 -5.59 -5.19
CA LYS A 91 -10.03 -4.24 -5.71
C LYS A 91 -11.47 -3.84 -5.55
N ASP A 92 -12.41 -4.80 -5.66
CA ASP A 92 -13.85 -4.59 -5.46
C ASP A 92 -14.33 -3.28 -6.14
N LEU A 93 -13.97 -3.09 -7.44
CA LEU A 93 -14.17 -1.83 -8.17
C LEU A 93 -15.64 -1.39 -8.19
N SER A 94 -16.57 -2.33 -8.09
CA SER A 94 -17.99 -2.03 -7.95
C SER A 94 -18.35 -1.27 -6.68
N GLU A 95 -17.52 -1.33 -5.61
CA GLU A 95 -17.76 -0.55 -4.39
C GLU A 95 -17.55 0.96 -4.58
N TYR A 96 -16.81 1.37 -5.61
CA TYR A 96 -16.55 2.80 -5.89
C TYR A 96 -17.71 3.49 -6.59
N GLU A 97 -18.54 2.72 -7.30
CA GLU A 97 -19.73 3.19 -8.03
C GLU A 97 -19.41 4.42 -8.92
N GLU A 98 -19.99 5.60 -8.67
CA GLU A 98 -19.73 6.83 -9.42
C GLU A 98 -18.51 7.63 -8.91
N ILE A 99 -17.89 7.24 -7.81
CA ILE A 99 -16.76 7.99 -7.23
C ILE A 99 -15.47 7.68 -8.00
N PRO A 100 -14.82 8.69 -8.60
CA PRO A 100 -13.56 8.49 -9.30
C PRO A 100 -12.47 7.98 -8.35
N TYR A 101 -11.62 7.09 -8.87
CA TYR A 101 -10.49 6.54 -8.13
C TYR A 101 -9.21 6.59 -8.94
N HIS A 102 -8.08 6.66 -8.23
CA HIS A 102 -6.75 6.79 -8.80
C HIS A 102 -5.79 5.77 -8.17
N LEU A 103 -4.69 5.49 -8.86
CA LEU A 103 -3.60 4.58 -8.47
C LEU A 103 -4.04 3.12 -8.30
N MET A 104 -5.06 2.72 -9.07
CA MET A 104 -5.40 1.33 -9.33
C MET A 104 -5.19 1.03 -10.81
N ASP A 105 -4.75 -0.18 -11.13
CA ASP A 105 -4.51 -0.64 -12.52
C ASP A 105 -3.55 0.27 -13.33
N ILE A 106 -2.53 0.81 -12.67
CA ILE A 106 -1.57 1.72 -13.29
C ILE A 106 -0.27 1.02 -13.73
N VAL A 107 -0.04 -0.21 -13.30
CA VAL A 107 1.17 -0.99 -13.55
C VAL A 107 0.79 -2.38 -14.05
N GLU A 108 1.51 -2.90 -15.02
CA GLU A 108 1.30 -4.29 -15.48
C GLU A 108 1.73 -5.29 -14.40
N ALA A 109 0.94 -6.36 -14.21
CA ALA A 109 1.33 -7.46 -13.34
C ALA A 109 2.67 -8.06 -13.81
N GLY A 110 3.51 -8.52 -12.88
CA GLY A 110 4.89 -8.94 -13.17
C GLY A 110 5.93 -7.83 -13.01
N ALA A 111 5.55 -6.56 -13.12
CA ALA A 111 6.43 -5.44 -12.87
C ALA A 111 6.71 -5.26 -11.36
N LYS A 112 7.79 -4.54 -11.06
CA LYS A 112 8.13 -4.14 -9.69
C LYS A 112 7.80 -2.67 -9.53
N TYR A 113 6.90 -2.37 -8.61
CA TYR A 113 6.48 -1.01 -8.28
C TYR A 113 6.89 -0.70 -6.85
N ASN A 114 7.62 0.38 -6.67
CA ASN A 114 8.25 0.74 -5.40
C ASN A 114 7.65 2.01 -4.79
N ILE A 115 8.07 2.33 -3.58
CA ILE A 115 7.55 3.47 -2.80
C ILE A 115 7.84 4.83 -3.44
N PHE A 116 8.98 4.96 -4.16
CA PHE A 116 9.31 6.18 -4.88
C PHE A 116 8.34 6.41 -6.04
N GLU A 117 8.08 5.36 -6.84
CA GLU A 117 7.11 5.42 -7.94
C GLU A 117 5.72 5.75 -7.43
N TYR A 118 5.31 5.14 -6.30
CA TYR A 118 4.05 5.46 -5.65
C TYR A 118 3.96 6.94 -5.25
N GLN A 119 4.97 7.48 -4.56
CA GLN A 119 4.96 8.89 -4.16
C GLN A 119 4.87 9.84 -5.36
N ARG A 120 5.66 9.58 -6.40
CA ARG A 120 5.62 10.34 -7.66
C ARG A 120 4.21 10.34 -8.29
N ASP A 121 3.59 9.17 -8.36
CA ASP A 121 2.28 9.02 -9.00
C ASP A 121 1.15 9.54 -8.08
N PHE A 122 1.32 9.43 -6.76
CA PHE A 122 0.46 10.09 -5.79
C PHE A 122 0.50 11.62 -5.93
N GLU A 123 1.68 12.23 -6.00
CA GLU A 123 1.83 13.67 -6.19
C GLU A 123 1.09 14.17 -7.45
N LYS A 124 1.20 13.42 -8.55
CA LYS A 124 0.50 13.75 -9.80
C LYS A 124 -1.03 13.70 -9.64
N ALA A 125 -1.55 12.60 -9.08
CA ALA A 125 -2.98 12.43 -8.88
C ALA A 125 -3.54 13.49 -7.91
N TYR A 126 -2.84 13.74 -6.80
CA TYR A 126 -3.19 14.75 -5.81
C TYR A 126 -3.22 16.16 -6.41
N ALA A 127 -2.19 16.54 -7.16
CA ALA A 127 -2.11 17.84 -7.82
C ALA A 127 -3.20 18.01 -8.90
N ASP A 128 -3.48 16.97 -9.67
CA ASP A 128 -4.53 16.98 -10.70
C ASP A 128 -5.92 17.18 -10.08
N ILE A 129 -6.29 16.41 -9.06
CA ILE A 129 -7.57 16.54 -8.36
C ILE A 129 -7.73 17.97 -7.84
N ARG A 130 -6.73 18.49 -7.14
CA ARG A 130 -6.78 19.85 -6.58
C ARG A 130 -6.83 20.95 -7.65
N SER A 131 -6.12 20.76 -8.76
CA SER A 131 -6.13 21.75 -9.87
C SER A 131 -7.51 21.91 -10.49
N ARG A 132 -8.35 20.87 -10.44
CA ARG A 132 -9.75 20.87 -10.90
C ARG A 132 -10.73 21.32 -9.80
N GLY A 133 -10.23 21.70 -8.62
CA GLY A 133 -11.07 22.05 -7.48
C GLY A 133 -11.67 20.83 -6.76
N GLY A 134 -11.18 19.63 -7.02
CA GLY A 134 -11.62 18.40 -6.37
C GLY A 134 -11.05 18.23 -4.96
N ILE A 135 -11.62 17.30 -4.21
CA ILE A 135 -11.24 16.97 -2.83
C ILE A 135 -10.59 15.59 -2.81
N PRO A 136 -9.28 15.48 -2.60
CA PRO A 136 -8.59 14.18 -2.57
C PRO A 136 -8.86 13.46 -1.25
N ILE A 137 -9.24 12.18 -1.35
CA ILE A 137 -9.38 11.24 -0.23
C ILE A 137 -8.37 10.11 -0.44
N LEU A 138 -7.34 10.04 0.38
CA LEU A 138 -6.42 8.89 0.41
C LEU A 138 -7.08 7.74 1.13
N CYS A 139 -7.14 6.54 0.53
CA CYS A 139 -7.74 5.37 1.15
C CYS A 139 -6.85 4.15 1.03
N GLY A 140 -6.48 3.53 2.16
CA GLY A 140 -5.70 2.31 2.10
C GLY A 140 -5.21 1.75 3.42
N GLY A 141 -4.43 0.66 3.32
CA GLY A 141 -3.87 -0.06 4.46
C GLY A 141 -2.36 -0.30 4.36
N SER A 142 -1.69 0.20 3.31
CA SER A 142 -0.24 0.09 3.16
C SER A 142 0.43 1.25 3.88
N GLY A 143 0.89 1.00 5.13
CA GLY A 143 1.45 2.04 6.00
C GLY A 143 2.53 2.88 5.34
N LEU A 144 3.50 2.25 4.63
CA LEU A 144 4.55 2.97 3.91
C LEU A 144 4.01 3.89 2.81
N TYR A 145 2.92 3.51 2.12
CA TYR A 145 2.31 4.35 1.09
C TYR A 145 1.61 5.56 1.71
N ILE A 146 0.88 5.33 2.81
CA ILE A 146 0.24 6.42 3.56
C ILE A 146 1.31 7.38 4.07
N GLU A 147 2.38 6.86 4.68
CA GLU A 147 3.50 7.65 5.18
C GLU A 147 4.17 8.47 4.07
N ALA A 148 4.48 7.85 2.92
CA ALA A 148 5.07 8.54 1.78
C ALA A 148 4.17 9.65 1.20
N ALA A 149 2.85 9.49 1.30
CA ALA A 149 1.88 10.48 0.84
C ALA A 149 1.69 11.65 1.83
N THR A 150 1.84 11.42 3.15
CA THR A 150 1.36 12.36 4.18
C THR A 150 2.45 12.96 5.08
N CYS A 151 3.66 12.36 5.14
CA CYS A 151 4.70 12.81 6.05
C CYS A 151 5.65 13.88 5.46
N GLY A 152 5.41 14.33 4.24
CA GLY A 152 6.09 15.50 3.66
C GLY A 152 7.57 15.29 3.27
N TYR A 153 8.13 14.09 3.43
CA TYR A 153 9.48 13.80 2.95
C TYR A 153 9.46 13.40 1.48
N SER A 154 10.43 13.91 0.72
CA SER A 154 10.61 13.54 -0.68
C SER A 154 11.53 12.35 -0.80
N LEU A 155 11.09 11.33 -1.52
CA LEU A 155 11.93 10.18 -1.85
C LEU A 155 12.71 10.47 -3.14
N PRO A 156 14.05 10.38 -3.16
CA PRO A 156 14.83 10.59 -4.37
C PRO A 156 14.73 9.38 -5.31
N GLU A 157 14.76 9.63 -6.60
CA GLU A 157 14.94 8.59 -7.59
C GLU A 157 16.41 8.18 -7.64
N VAL A 158 16.75 7.12 -6.92
CA VAL A 158 18.11 6.58 -6.88
C VAL A 158 18.18 5.36 -7.79
N PRO A 159 18.85 5.43 -8.94
CA PRO A 159 19.06 4.28 -9.80
C PRO A 159 19.86 3.20 -9.09
N ALA A 160 19.63 1.95 -9.47
CA ALA A 160 20.44 0.85 -8.96
C ALA A 160 21.86 0.95 -9.55
N ASP A 161 22.88 0.87 -8.69
CA ASP A 161 24.29 0.82 -9.08
C ASP A 161 24.86 -0.59 -8.81
N PRO A 162 24.89 -1.47 -9.83
CA PRO A 162 25.43 -2.83 -9.66
C PRO A 162 26.91 -2.87 -9.26
N ALA A 163 27.72 -1.88 -9.69
CA ALA A 163 29.13 -1.83 -9.36
C ALA A 163 29.33 -1.49 -7.89
N LEU A 164 28.65 -0.45 -7.40
CA LEU A 164 28.65 -0.09 -5.98
C LEU A 164 28.13 -1.24 -5.11
N ARG A 165 27.04 -1.89 -5.50
CA ARG A 165 26.52 -3.06 -4.75
C ARG A 165 27.52 -4.18 -4.66
N ALA A 166 28.21 -4.50 -5.76
CA ALA A 166 29.25 -5.54 -5.77
C ALA A 166 30.47 -5.19 -4.88
N GLU A 167 30.76 -3.91 -4.68
CA GLU A 167 31.77 -3.45 -3.71
C GLU A 167 31.27 -3.59 -2.28
N LEU A 168 30.08 -3.09 -1.98
CA LEU A 168 29.47 -3.15 -0.66
C LEU A 168 29.23 -4.59 -0.18
N GLU A 169 28.95 -5.54 -1.09
CA GLU A 169 28.84 -6.96 -0.77
C GLU A 169 30.13 -7.60 -0.22
N LYS A 170 31.28 -6.97 -0.41
CA LYS A 170 32.57 -7.45 0.11
C LYS A 170 32.84 -7.00 1.55
N GLU A 171 32.13 -5.97 2.02
CA GLU A 171 32.30 -5.42 3.36
C GLU A 171 31.47 -6.19 4.43
N THR A 172 31.84 -6.08 5.69
CA THR A 172 31.04 -6.65 6.79
C THR A 172 29.85 -5.76 7.13
N ASP A 173 28.79 -6.34 7.73
CA ASP A 173 27.60 -5.56 8.12
C ASP A 173 27.94 -4.42 9.08
N GLU A 174 28.90 -4.65 10.01
CA GLU A 174 29.36 -3.64 10.95
C GLU A 174 30.02 -2.45 10.22
N ALA A 175 30.87 -2.73 9.22
CA ALA A 175 31.51 -1.68 8.42
C ALA A 175 30.48 -0.87 7.63
N LEU A 176 29.50 -1.55 7.01
CA LEU A 176 28.42 -0.90 6.26
C LEU A 176 27.52 -0.04 7.17
N ILE A 177 27.16 -0.52 8.37
CA ILE A 177 26.37 0.24 9.34
C ILE A 177 27.13 1.50 9.79
N LYS A 178 28.43 1.38 10.03
CA LYS A 178 29.28 2.52 10.38
C LYS A 178 29.28 3.57 9.27
N ARG A 179 29.52 3.16 8.03
CA ARG A 179 29.47 4.08 6.85
C ARG A 179 28.11 4.74 6.71
N LEU A 180 27.01 3.99 6.89
CA LEU A 180 25.67 4.55 6.83
C LEU A 180 25.44 5.61 7.91
N SER A 181 25.91 5.35 9.14
CA SER A 181 25.80 6.29 10.26
C SER A 181 26.61 7.58 10.09
N GLU A 182 27.67 7.55 9.28
CA GLU A 182 28.48 8.73 8.92
C GLU A 182 27.78 9.60 7.88
N LEU A 183 26.94 8.99 7.02
CA LEU A 183 26.23 9.70 5.94
C LEU A 183 24.87 10.26 6.38
N LYS A 184 24.15 9.52 7.24
CA LYS A 184 22.85 9.94 7.73
C LYS A 184 22.57 9.47 9.16
N PRO A 185 21.76 10.21 9.96
CA PRO A 185 21.28 9.71 11.25
C PRO A 185 20.49 8.41 11.09
N LEU A 186 20.80 7.42 11.92
CA LEU A 186 20.05 6.15 11.95
C LEU A 186 18.85 6.30 12.89
N HIS A 187 17.65 6.45 12.35
CA HIS A 187 16.43 6.67 13.13
C HIS A 187 15.78 5.36 13.62
N ASN A 188 16.00 4.25 12.92
CA ASN A 188 15.45 2.94 13.27
C ASN A 188 16.33 1.80 12.75
N THR A 189 16.03 0.56 13.15
CA THR A 189 16.75 -0.63 12.71
C THR A 189 16.30 -1.17 11.35
N THR A 190 15.24 -0.61 10.76
CA THR A 190 14.62 -1.12 9.52
C THR A 190 15.56 -1.00 8.34
N ASP A 191 16.39 0.05 8.30
CA ASP A 191 17.32 0.31 7.17
C ASP A 191 18.45 -0.73 7.11
N TYR A 192 18.72 -1.43 8.19
CA TYR A 192 19.84 -2.37 8.30
C TYR A 192 19.48 -3.72 8.95
N ASP A 193 18.19 -4.07 9.01
CA ASP A 193 17.73 -5.36 9.56
C ASP A 193 18.05 -6.54 8.65
N THR A 194 18.30 -6.27 7.37
CA THR A 194 18.80 -7.25 6.39
C THR A 194 19.92 -6.63 5.56
N ARG A 195 20.88 -7.47 5.14
CA ARG A 195 22.00 -7.04 4.30
C ARG A 195 21.54 -6.32 3.03
N LYS A 196 20.50 -6.83 2.36
CA LYS A 196 19.95 -6.21 1.16
C LYS A 196 19.45 -4.78 1.42
N ARG A 197 18.78 -4.55 2.56
CA ARG A 197 18.29 -3.22 2.95
C ARG A 197 19.44 -2.30 3.32
N LEU A 198 20.42 -2.80 4.05
CA LEU A 198 21.63 -2.06 4.44
C LEU A 198 22.37 -1.54 3.20
N ILE A 199 22.63 -2.41 2.22
CA ILE A 199 23.29 -2.02 0.96
C ILE A 199 22.44 -0.98 0.21
N ARG A 200 21.12 -1.17 0.14
CA ARG A 200 20.24 -0.19 -0.51
C ARG A 200 20.21 1.15 0.23
N ALA A 201 20.20 1.15 1.54
CA ALA A 201 20.25 2.38 2.35
C ALA A 201 21.55 3.16 2.13
N LEU A 202 22.69 2.46 2.02
CA LEU A 202 23.99 3.06 1.67
C LEU A 202 24.00 3.61 0.25
N GLU A 203 23.50 2.85 -0.72
CA GLU A 203 23.41 3.29 -2.13
C GLU A 203 22.61 4.62 -2.23
N ILE A 204 21.48 4.71 -1.50
CA ILE A 204 20.68 5.93 -1.43
C ILE A 204 21.46 7.06 -0.75
N ALA A 205 22.05 6.83 0.42
CA ALA A 205 22.77 7.86 1.16
C ALA A 205 23.98 8.42 0.41
N ILE A 206 24.72 7.57 -0.31
CA ILE A 206 25.85 7.99 -1.16
C ILE A 206 25.34 8.84 -2.32
N TYR A 207 24.28 8.38 -3.00
CA TYR A 207 23.69 9.13 -4.11
C TYR A 207 23.19 10.51 -3.70
N GLU A 208 22.50 10.61 -2.56
CA GLU A 208 21.99 11.90 -2.02
C GLU A 208 23.13 12.85 -1.64
N SER A 209 24.25 12.33 -1.13
CA SER A 209 25.45 13.12 -0.83
C SER A 209 26.03 13.79 -2.08
N ASP A 210 26.05 13.06 -3.18
CA ASP A 210 26.61 13.53 -4.44
C ASP A 210 25.62 14.36 -5.27
N HIS A 211 24.31 14.20 -5.01
CA HIS A 211 23.22 14.84 -5.74
C HIS A 211 22.24 15.51 -4.78
N PRO A 212 22.62 16.63 -4.12
CA PRO A 212 21.72 17.33 -3.22
C PRO A 212 20.51 17.87 -4.01
N VAL A 213 19.34 17.28 -3.80
CA VAL A 213 18.10 17.66 -4.49
C VAL A 213 17.29 18.58 -3.59
N SER A 214 17.16 19.84 -3.96
CA SER A 214 16.13 20.73 -3.42
C SER A 214 14.82 20.44 -4.17
N ARG A 215 13.94 19.61 -3.61
CA ARG A 215 12.58 19.40 -4.15
C ARG A 215 11.61 20.29 -3.41
N THR A 216 10.93 21.17 -4.13
CA THR A 216 9.63 21.70 -3.68
C THR A 216 8.61 20.57 -3.80
N SER A 217 8.34 19.91 -2.68
CA SER A 217 7.32 18.85 -2.62
C SER A 217 5.92 19.46 -2.75
N SER A 218 5.11 18.88 -3.64
CA SER A 218 3.67 19.15 -3.73
C SER A 218 2.83 18.24 -2.83
N LEU A 219 3.47 17.54 -1.90
CA LEU A 219 2.80 16.68 -0.93
C LEU A 219 1.88 17.45 0.01
N PRO A 220 0.82 16.81 0.54
CA PRO A 220 -0.05 17.39 1.55
C PRO A 220 0.73 17.88 2.78
N LYS A 221 0.28 18.99 3.35
CA LYS A 221 0.88 19.57 4.57
C LYS A 221 0.04 19.28 5.81
N ASN A 222 -1.27 19.23 5.63
CA ASN A 222 -2.24 19.11 6.71
C ASN A 222 -3.26 18.02 6.35
N THR A 223 -3.01 16.79 6.82
CA THR A 223 -3.88 15.65 6.56
C THR A 223 -4.84 15.42 7.71
N TYR A 224 -6.13 15.26 7.40
CA TYR A 224 -7.15 14.82 8.36
C TYR A 224 -7.27 13.29 8.32
N TYR A 225 -6.97 12.62 9.43
CA TYR A 225 -6.94 11.17 9.49
C TYR A 225 -8.22 10.59 10.08
N ILE A 226 -8.78 9.59 9.42
CA ILE A 226 -9.94 8.81 9.86
C ILE A 226 -9.52 7.34 9.92
N GLY A 227 -9.47 6.79 11.13
CA GLY A 227 -9.15 5.38 11.36
C GLY A 227 -10.40 4.50 11.33
N THR A 228 -10.42 3.46 10.50
CA THR A 228 -11.47 2.45 10.54
C THR A 228 -11.02 1.24 11.35
N LEU A 229 -11.68 0.97 12.47
CA LEU A 229 -11.34 -0.13 13.36
C LEU A 229 -12.55 -1.02 13.60
N VAL A 230 -12.28 -2.31 13.75
CA VAL A 230 -13.24 -3.33 14.19
C VAL A 230 -12.55 -4.26 15.18
N SER A 231 -13.31 -4.94 16.01
CA SER A 231 -12.76 -5.90 16.95
C SER A 231 -11.94 -6.97 16.23
N ARG A 232 -11.01 -7.59 16.95
CA ARG A 232 -10.19 -8.67 16.40
C ARG A 232 -11.02 -9.82 15.85
N ASP A 233 -12.03 -10.23 16.60
CA ASP A 233 -12.86 -11.39 16.24
C ASP A 233 -13.69 -11.08 15.00
N GLU A 234 -14.31 -9.92 14.95
CA GLU A 234 -15.07 -9.47 13.78
C GLU A 234 -14.17 -9.33 12.54
N ARG A 235 -12.98 -8.76 12.70
CA ARG A 235 -12.00 -8.64 11.60
C ARG A 235 -11.60 -10.02 11.07
N ASN A 236 -11.26 -10.95 11.95
CA ASN A 236 -10.88 -12.29 11.56
C ASN A 236 -12.03 -13.01 10.85
N ALA A 237 -13.25 -12.94 11.38
CA ALA A 237 -14.43 -13.51 10.73
C ALA A 237 -14.73 -12.90 9.35
N ARG A 238 -14.45 -11.60 9.16
CA ARG A 238 -14.58 -10.94 7.85
C ARG A 238 -13.49 -11.40 6.88
N ILE A 239 -12.26 -11.57 7.36
CA ILE A 239 -11.14 -12.08 6.55
C ILE A 239 -11.47 -13.48 6.04
N ASP A 240 -11.91 -14.40 6.91
CA ASP A 240 -12.20 -15.77 6.53
C ASP A 240 -13.34 -15.86 5.52
N ARG A 241 -14.46 -15.16 5.76
CA ARG A 241 -15.57 -15.09 4.79
C ARG A 241 -15.15 -14.51 3.43
N ARG A 242 -14.31 -13.46 3.44
CA ARG A 242 -13.84 -12.83 2.21
C ARG A 242 -12.88 -13.73 1.45
N LEU A 243 -12.04 -14.50 2.15
CA LEU A 243 -11.15 -15.48 1.52
C LEU A 243 -11.96 -16.58 0.81
N ASP A 244 -12.98 -17.12 1.49
CA ASP A 244 -13.84 -18.15 0.89
C ASP A 244 -14.58 -17.61 -0.33
N ALA A 245 -15.19 -16.44 -0.23
CA ALA A 245 -15.87 -15.78 -1.34
C ALA A 245 -14.94 -15.58 -2.56
N ARG A 246 -13.71 -15.11 -2.34
CA ARG A 246 -12.74 -14.91 -3.44
C ARG A 246 -12.31 -16.22 -4.11
N ILE A 247 -12.18 -17.30 -3.35
CA ILE A 247 -11.92 -18.62 -3.93
C ILE A 247 -13.08 -19.01 -4.85
N GLU A 248 -14.33 -18.82 -4.42
CA GLU A 248 -15.53 -19.10 -5.20
C GLU A 248 -15.68 -18.16 -6.42
N GLU A 249 -15.29 -16.89 -6.30
CA GLU A 249 -15.31 -15.88 -7.38
C GLU A 249 -14.27 -16.13 -8.46
N GLY A 250 -13.32 -17.05 -8.26
CA GLY A 250 -12.35 -17.41 -9.28
C GLY A 250 -10.93 -16.91 -9.05
N MET A 251 -10.53 -16.65 -7.81
CA MET A 251 -9.16 -16.23 -7.48
C MET A 251 -8.09 -17.20 -7.99
N LEU A 252 -8.36 -18.51 -7.97
CA LEU A 252 -7.43 -19.50 -8.50
C LEU A 252 -7.28 -19.35 -10.02
N GLN A 253 -8.38 -19.12 -10.72
CA GLN A 253 -8.42 -18.93 -12.17
C GLN A 253 -7.72 -17.62 -12.58
N GLU A 254 -7.91 -16.55 -11.80
CA GLU A 254 -7.18 -15.29 -12.02
C GLU A 254 -5.68 -15.52 -11.98
N ILE A 255 -5.18 -16.19 -10.93
CA ILE A 255 -3.74 -16.42 -10.74
C ILE A 255 -3.19 -17.44 -11.74
N GLN A 256 -3.97 -18.47 -12.10
CA GLN A 256 -3.59 -19.38 -13.18
C GLN A 256 -3.45 -18.61 -14.51
N GLY A 257 -4.39 -17.71 -14.82
CA GLY A 257 -4.32 -16.89 -16.02
C GLY A 257 -3.11 -15.94 -16.05
N LEU A 258 -2.64 -15.45 -14.90
CA LEU A 258 -1.40 -14.68 -14.81
C LEU A 258 -0.17 -15.58 -15.11
N LEU A 259 -0.15 -16.80 -14.58
CA LEU A 259 0.92 -17.75 -14.84
C LEU A 259 0.99 -18.17 -16.33
N ASP A 260 -0.15 -18.31 -16.97
CA ASP A 260 -0.25 -18.78 -18.37
C ASP A 260 -0.25 -17.63 -19.38
N GLY A 261 -0.35 -16.38 -18.93
CA GLY A 261 -0.51 -15.19 -19.80
C GLY A 261 -1.89 -15.08 -20.46
N THR A 262 -2.92 -15.75 -19.90
CA THR A 262 -4.30 -15.77 -20.44
C THR A 262 -5.28 -14.92 -19.64
N ASN A 263 -4.80 -14.24 -18.60
CA ASN A 263 -5.64 -13.39 -17.78
C ASN A 263 -6.21 -12.21 -18.62
N PRO A 264 -7.54 -12.01 -18.65
CA PRO A 264 -8.16 -11.00 -19.51
C PRO A 264 -7.84 -9.54 -19.10
N GLY A 265 -7.34 -9.32 -17.90
CA GLY A 265 -6.89 -8.00 -17.43
C GLY A 265 -5.51 -7.60 -17.91
N LEU A 266 -4.76 -8.53 -18.56
CA LEU A 266 -3.45 -8.25 -19.12
C LEU A 266 -3.55 -7.69 -20.54
N ALA A 267 -2.54 -6.93 -20.96
CA ALA A 267 -2.41 -6.52 -22.36
C ALA A 267 -2.27 -7.77 -23.27
N PRO A 268 -2.79 -7.74 -24.51
CA PRO A 268 -2.77 -8.91 -25.41
C PRO A 268 -1.39 -9.48 -25.70
N GLU A 269 -0.35 -8.65 -25.63
CA GLU A 269 1.06 -9.02 -25.83
C GLU A 269 1.77 -9.45 -24.54
N HIS A 270 1.06 -9.46 -23.41
CA HIS A 270 1.67 -9.76 -22.11
C HIS A 270 2.11 -11.24 -22.07
N LYS A 271 3.32 -11.44 -21.57
CA LYS A 271 3.88 -12.78 -21.41
C LYS A 271 3.42 -13.42 -20.10
N PRO A 272 3.42 -14.76 -20.02
CA PRO A 272 3.25 -15.47 -18.76
C PRO A 272 4.15 -14.88 -17.65
N ILE A 273 3.58 -14.68 -16.46
CA ILE A 273 4.33 -14.14 -15.32
C ILE A 273 5.03 -15.31 -14.62
N PRO A 274 6.36 -15.23 -14.41
CA PRO A 274 7.09 -16.25 -13.68
C PRO A 274 6.51 -16.50 -12.29
N ALA A 275 6.43 -17.75 -11.86
CA ALA A 275 5.87 -18.13 -10.56
C ALA A 275 6.59 -17.41 -9.39
N GLU A 276 7.89 -17.20 -9.49
CA GLU A 276 8.70 -16.47 -8.52
C GLU A 276 8.27 -15.03 -8.33
N ASP A 277 7.84 -14.36 -9.41
CA ASP A 277 7.33 -12.97 -9.34
C ASP A 277 5.94 -12.94 -8.69
N LEU A 278 5.05 -13.90 -8.95
CA LEU A 278 3.78 -14.03 -8.24
C LEU A 278 3.99 -14.37 -6.76
N ILE A 279 4.91 -15.27 -6.44
CA ILE A 279 5.27 -15.59 -5.05
C ILE A 279 5.84 -14.34 -4.33
N TYR A 280 6.58 -13.49 -5.03
CA TYR A 280 7.10 -12.24 -4.49
C TYR A 280 6.00 -11.26 -4.04
N TYR A 281 4.86 -11.23 -4.70
CA TYR A 281 3.73 -10.40 -4.27
C TYR A 281 3.17 -10.79 -2.89
N GLY A 282 3.38 -12.03 -2.47
CA GLY A 282 2.98 -12.52 -1.15
C GLY A 282 1.49 -12.84 -1.05
N LEU A 283 1.04 -13.17 0.16
CA LEU A 283 -0.36 -13.49 0.49
C LEU A 283 -1.04 -14.36 -0.57
N GLU A 284 -2.17 -13.93 -1.10
CA GLU A 284 -3.00 -14.66 -2.05
C GLU A 284 -2.17 -15.20 -3.22
N TYR A 285 -1.39 -14.33 -3.85
CA TYR A 285 -0.58 -14.69 -5.03
C TYR A 285 0.49 -15.74 -4.70
N LYS A 286 1.10 -15.65 -3.53
CA LYS A 286 2.08 -16.65 -3.08
C LYS A 286 1.45 -18.01 -2.85
N PHE A 287 0.42 -18.05 -2.00
CA PHE A 287 -0.11 -19.34 -1.55
C PHE A 287 -0.89 -20.06 -2.65
N VAL A 288 -1.64 -19.31 -3.46
CA VAL A 288 -2.33 -19.88 -4.62
C VAL A 288 -1.34 -20.37 -5.68
N THR A 289 -0.28 -19.63 -5.98
CA THR A 289 0.78 -20.10 -6.90
C THR A 289 1.42 -21.39 -6.40
N LEU A 290 1.73 -21.50 -5.09
CA LEU A 290 2.27 -22.75 -4.53
C LEU A 290 1.30 -23.91 -4.66
N HIS A 291 0.00 -23.69 -4.54
CA HIS A 291 -1.02 -24.68 -4.79
C HIS A 291 -1.06 -25.10 -6.27
N LEU A 292 -1.09 -24.16 -7.18
CA LEU A 292 -1.12 -24.42 -8.64
C LEU A 292 0.13 -25.16 -9.13
N LEU A 293 1.26 -25.00 -8.45
CA LEU A 293 2.50 -25.76 -8.69
C LEU A 293 2.50 -27.13 -8.00
N GLY A 294 1.42 -27.54 -7.33
CA GLY A 294 1.32 -28.82 -6.65
C GLY A 294 2.13 -28.93 -5.35
N GLN A 295 2.61 -27.81 -4.79
CA GLN A 295 3.38 -27.79 -3.55
C GLN A 295 2.50 -27.75 -2.29
N LEU A 296 1.25 -27.36 -2.43
CA LEU A 296 0.24 -27.32 -1.37
C LEU A 296 -1.06 -27.94 -1.89
N SER A 297 -1.75 -28.69 -1.05
CA SER A 297 -3.15 -29.04 -1.30
C SER A 297 -4.03 -27.77 -1.20
N LEU A 298 -5.26 -27.84 -1.68
CA LEU A 298 -6.21 -26.73 -1.57
C LEU A 298 -6.49 -26.36 -0.10
N GLU A 299 -6.62 -27.36 0.74
CA GLU A 299 -6.87 -27.18 2.17
C GLU A 299 -5.67 -26.51 2.88
N GLU A 300 -4.45 -26.97 2.60
CA GLU A 300 -3.22 -26.38 3.13
C GLU A 300 -3.05 -24.94 2.65
N MET A 301 -3.28 -24.68 1.38
CA MET A 301 -3.23 -23.32 0.79
C MET A 301 -4.19 -22.39 1.52
N ARG A 302 -5.47 -22.78 1.65
CA ARG A 302 -6.50 -21.98 2.33
C ARG A 302 -6.12 -21.69 3.80
N SER A 303 -5.71 -22.71 4.54
CA SER A 303 -5.34 -22.59 5.96
C SER A 303 -4.13 -21.70 6.18
N GLN A 304 -3.07 -21.89 5.37
CA GLN A 304 -1.85 -21.09 5.47
C GLN A 304 -2.09 -19.63 5.04
N LEU A 305 -2.88 -19.41 3.99
CA LEU A 305 -3.25 -18.09 3.51
C LEU A 305 -4.09 -17.34 4.54
N ALA A 306 -5.13 -17.97 5.11
CA ALA A 306 -5.92 -17.36 6.19
C ALA A 306 -5.04 -16.91 7.36
N THR A 307 -4.13 -17.79 7.81
CA THR A 307 -3.17 -17.46 8.88
C THR A 307 -2.29 -16.27 8.50
N ALA A 308 -1.78 -16.23 7.26
CA ALA A 308 -0.93 -15.15 6.78
C ALA A 308 -1.67 -13.81 6.70
N ILE A 309 -2.94 -13.80 6.26
CA ILE A 309 -3.78 -12.60 6.21
C ILE A 309 -4.08 -12.08 7.63
N HIS A 310 -4.40 -12.97 8.59
CA HIS A 310 -4.61 -12.58 9.99
C HIS A 310 -3.34 -11.92 10.58
N GLN A 311 -2.15 -12.49 10.30
CA GLN A 311 -0.89 -11.91 10.74
C GLN A 311 -0.59 -10.57 10.06
N PHE A 312 -0.92 -10.45 8.77
CA PHE A 312 -0.78 -9.20 8.03
C PHE A 312 -1.68 -8.10 8.61
N ALA A 313 -2.96 -8.41 8.83
CA ALA A 313 -3.93 -7.48 9.45
C ALA A 313 -3.49 -7.04 10.85
N LYS A 314 -2.86 -7.93 11.64
CA LYS A 314 -2.30 -7.57 12.95
C LYS A 314 -1.14 -6.58 12.85
N ARG A 315 -0.35 -6.64 11.79
CA ARG A 315 0.78 -5.70 11.57
C ARG A 315 0.34 -4.33 11.06
N GLN A 316 -0.88 -4.20 10.57
CA GLN A 316 -1.46 -2.93 10.13
C GLN A 316 -2.10 -2.14 11.28
N MET A 317 -2.21 -2.72 12.48
CA MET A 317 -2.70 -2.08 13.70
C MET A 317 -1.56 -1.40 14.46
#